data_0b35a4cb93a109da9c438043acd20e7a
#
_entry.id   0b35a4cb93a109da9c438043acd20e7a
#
_cell.length_a   1.000
_cell.length_b   1.000
_cell.length_c   1.000
_cell.angle_alpha   90.00
_cell.angle_beta   90.00
_cell.angle_gamma   90.00
#
_symmetry.space_group_name_H-M   'P 1'
#
loop_
_entity.id
_entity.type
_entity.pdbx_description
1 polymer ?
#
loop_
_entity_poly.entity_id
_entity_poly.type
_entity_poly.pdbx_seq_one_letter_code
_entity_poly.pdbx_strand_id
1 'polypeptide(L)'
;EVTSSLGEARDLDVQIDLLGSISEDWEGEEAVGLALIMEMLKCRRASLQPGVITMMDAIVADDAFQEMGSDISAVKEMGKDLSSLHPYAFAHAAVAVEEMMEHSHSVPVYEDWPGHHALRIAGKHLRYALEAFREAYPDRLNDELKVLKGLQDVVGELHDCDVWLQRLPGLREEAPLAIAAIDRLQSVFEARRRELHVKLVERWYCLMQERFMYRLLDKLKGRRSVETCPVKVAQVRGTTLIGFK
;
A
#
# COMPACT_ATOMS: atom_id res chain seq x y z
N GLU A 1 18.82 -10.19 -2.65
CA GLU A 1 18.69 -10.62 -4.08
C GLU A 1 17.31 -11.24 -4.38
N VAL A 2 16.80 -12.21 -3.58
CA VAL A 2 15.49 -12.88 -3.79
C VAL A 2 14.34 -11.87 -3.93
N THR A 3 14.26 -10.93 -3.00
CA THR A 3 13.17 -9.93 -2.97
C THR A 3 13.24 -8.93 -4.13
N SER A 4 14.42 -8.66 -4.68
CA SER A 4 14.64 -7.70 -5.76
C SER A 4 14.11 -8.21 -7.11
N SER A 5 14.47 -9.43 -7.51
CA SER A 5 14.05 -9.98 -8.81
C SER A 5 12.57 -10.34 -8.85
N LEU A 6 12.01 -10.84 -7.73
CA LEU A 6 10.57 -11.06 -7.60
C LEU A 6 9.81 -9.73 -7.58
N GLY A 7 10.40 -8.68 -6.99
CA GLY A 7 9.86 -7.33 -6.97
C GLY A 7 9.70 -6.76 -8.38
N GLU A 8 10.78 -6.78 -9.19
CA GLU A 8 10.73 -6.26 -10.56
C GLU A 8 9.70 -7.00 -11.44
N ALA A 9 9.63 -8.34 -11.33
CA ALA A 9 8.65 -9.12 -12.06
C ALA A 9 7.21 -8.75 -11.64
N ARG A 10 6.96 -8.61 -10.33
CA ARG A 10 5.68 -8.22 -9.77
C ARG A 10 5.28 -6.80 -10.17
N ASP A 11 6.22 -5.87 -10.16
CA ASP A 11 5.96 -4.48 -10.55
C ASP A 11 5.55 -4.39 -12.02
N LEU A 12 6.16 -5.19 -12.91
CA LEU A 12 5.76 -5.28 -14.31
C LEU A 12 4.36 -5.90 -14.47
N ASP A 13 4.03 -6.95 -13.72
CA ASP A 13 2.69 -7.55 -13.73
C ASP A 13 1.64 -6.50 -13.34
N VAL A 14 1.85 -5.74 -12.26
CA VAL A 14 0.95 -4.67 -11.82
C VAL A 14 0.82 -3.56 -12.88
N GLN A 15 1.93 -3.19 -13.52
CA GLN A 15 1.92 -2.17 -14.56
C GLN A 15 1.13 -2.61 -15.79
N ILE A 16 1.29 -3.86 -16.23
CA ILE A 16 0.55 -4.43 -17.37
C ILE A 16 -0.95 -4.49 -17.06
N ASP A 17 -1.33 -4.97 -15.87
CA ASP A 17 -2.72 -5.05 -15.43
C ASP A 17 -3.37 -3.66 -15.37
N LEU A 18 -2.65 -2.66 -14.85
CA LEU A 18 -3.13 -1.28 -14.77
C LEU A 18 -3.38 -0.70 -16.17
N LEU A 19 -2.43 -0.85 -17.11
CA LEU A 19 -2.62 -0.41 -18.51
C LEU A 19 -3.80 -1.13 -19.16
N GLY A 20 -3.96 -2.42 -18.91
CA GLY A 20 -5.10 -3.20 -19.38
C GLY A 20 -6.44 -2.63 -18.91
N SER A 21 -6.51 -2.21 -17.66
CA SER A 21 -7.75 -1.66 -17.06
C SER A 21 -8.17 -0.30 -17.60
N ILE A 22 -7.23 0.50 -18.13
CA ILE A 22 -7.51 1.85 -18.66
C ILE A 22 -7.63 1.86 -20.19
N SER A 23 -7.44 0.73 -20.87
CA SER A 23 -7.35 0.63 -22.32
C SER A 23 -8.70 0.53 -23.05
N GLU A 24 -9.79 0.31 -22.35
CA GLU A 24 -11.09 -0.04 -22.97
C GLU A 24 -11.66 1.04 -23.90
N ASP A 25 -11.36 2.33 -23.63
CA ASP A 25 -11.89 3.47 -24.40
C ASP A 25 -10.85 4.13 -25.31
N TRP A 26 -9.75 3.44 -25.64
CA TRP A 26 -8.68 4.03 -26.46
C TRP A 26 -8.84 3.64 -27.92
N GLU A 27 -8.72 4.65 -28.82
CA GLU A 27 -8.88 4.48 -30.26
C GLU A 27 -7.72 5.12 -31.03
N GLY A 28 -7.59 4.79 -32.32
CA GLY A 28 -6.64 5.39 -33.23
C GLY A 28 -5.18 5.23 -32.84
N GLU A 29 -4.40 6.29 -32.98
CA GLU A 29 -2.95 6.28 -32.66
C GLU A 29 -2.64 6.02 -31.20
N GLU A 30 -3.52 6.46 -30.30
CA GLU A 30 -3.35 6.23 -28.87
C GLU A 30 -3.47 4.74 -28.52
N ALA A 31 -4.46 4.04 -29.08
CA ALA A 31 -4.63 2.59 -28.88
C ALA A 31 -3.44 1.80 -29.45
N VAL A 32 -2.95 2.17 -30.63
CA VAL A 32 -1.77 1.54 -31.25
C VAL A 32 -0.53 1.76 -30.39
N GLY A 33 -0.30 2.99 -29.94
CA GLY A 33 0.82 3.33 -29.05
C GLY A 33 0.76 2.60 -27.72
N LEU A 34 -0.44 2.49 -27.11
CA LEU A 34 -0.64 1.76 -25.86
C LEU A 34 -0.35 0.26 -26.03
N ALA A 35 -0.81 -0.35 -27.13
CA ALA A 35 -0.51 -1.74 -27.44
C ALA A 35 1.00 -1.99 -27.58
N LEU A 36 1.73 -1.05 -28.20
CA LEU A 36 3.19 -1.11 -28.30
C LEU A 36 3.86 -1.08 -26.92
N ILE A 37 3.44 -0.16 -26.06
CA ILE A 37 3.97 -0.06 -24.67
C ILE A 37 3.69 -1.36 -23.90
N MET A 38 2.47 -1.89 -23.99
CA MET A 38 2.09 -3.14 -23.32
C MET A 38 2.94 -4.31 -23.80
N GLU A 39 3.21 -4.41 -25.11
CA GLU A 39 4.05 -5.47 -25.65
C GLU A 39 5.50 -5.36 -25.16
N MET A 40 6.05 -4.15 -25.10
CA MET A 40 7.39 -3.91 -24.53
C MET A 40 7.47 -4.36 -23.07
N LEU A 41 6.45 -4.05 -22.26
CA LEU A 41 6.39 -4.49 -20.85
C LEU A 41 6.29 -6.00 -20.74
N LYS A 42 5.45 -6.65 -21.56
CA LYS A 42 5.30 -8.12 -21.59
C LYS A 42 6.60 -8.81 -21.98
N CYS A 43 7.30 -8.30 -23.00
CA CYS A 43 8.61 -8.81 -23.40
C CYS A 43 9.63 -8.69 -22.25
N ARG A 44 9.68 -7.53 -21.58
CA ARG A 44 10.56 -7.34 -20.41
C ARG A 44 10.18 -8.28 -19.27
N ARG A 45 8.89 -8.44 -18.98
CA ARG A 45 8.40 -9.39 -17.96
C ARG A 45 8.79 -10.83 -18.29
N ALA A 46 8.64 -11.25 -19.55
CA ALA A 46 9.03 -12.57 -20.02
C ALA A 46 10.53 -12.83 -19.87
N SER A 47 11.37 -11.81 -20.09
CA SER A 47 12.83 -11.94 -19.95
C SER A 47 13.28 -12.17 -18.50
N LEU A 48 12.49 -11.79 -17.50
CA LEU A 48 12.76 -12.04 -16.08
C LEU A 48 12.37 -13.45 -15.63
N GLN A 49 11.48 -14.13 -16.35
CA GLN A 49 10.91 -15.41 -15.93
C GLN A 49 11.94 -16.50 -15.64
N PRO A 50 13.01 -16.70 -16.44
CA PRO A 50 14.02 -17.72 -16.11
C PRO A 50 14.71 -17.47 -14.76
N GLY A 51 15.01 -16.20 -14.44
CA GLY A 51 15.60 -15.82 -13.15
C GLY A 51 14.67 -16.09 -11.98
N VAL A 52 13.36 -15.80 -12.15
CA VAL A 52 12.33 -16.09 -11.15
C VAL A 52 12.24 -17.60 -10.88
N ILE A 53 12.24 -18.45 -11.93
CA ILE A 53 12.18 -19.91 -11.80
C ILE A 53 13.41 -20.42 -11.06
N THR A 54 14.61 -20.03 -11.50
CA THR A 54 15.86 -20.45 -10.86
C THR A 54 15.89 -20.12 -9.36
N MET A 55 15.38 -18.94 -9.01
CA MET A 55 15.32 -18.51 -7.63
C MET A 55 14.28 -19.31 -6.82
N MET A 56 13.10 -19.59 -7.38
CA MET A 56 12.09 -20.40 -6.72
C MET A 56 12.59 -21.84 -6.49
N ASP A 57 13.30 -22.42 -7.46
CA ASP A 57 13.91 -23.74 -7.33
C ASP A 57 14.96 -23.74 -6.20
N ALA A 58 15.76 -22.69 -6.09
CA ALA A 58 16.75 -22.56 -5.01
C ALA A 58 16.07 -22.44 -3.62
N ILE A 59 14.96 -21.69 -3.50
CA ILE A 59 14.19 -21.59 -2.27
C ILE A 59 13.59 -22.95 -1.87
N VAL A 60 13.03 -23.68 -2.83
CA VAL A 60 12.43 -25.00 -2.58
C VAL A 60 13.51 -26.03 -2.16
N ALA A 61 14.70 -25.91 -2.70
CA ALA A 61 15.84 -26.78 -2.37
C ALA A 61 16.52 -26.42 -1.04
N ASP A 62 16.18 -25.29 -0.42
CA ASP A 62 16.76 -24.82 0.85
C ASP A 62 16.12 -25.54 2.04
N ASP A 63 16.89 -26.34 2.77
CA ASP A 63 16.45 -27.07 3.95
C ASP A 63 15.94 -26.16 5.08
N ALA A 64 16.35 -24.87 5.11
CA ALA A 64 15.90 -23.91 6.10
C ALA A 64 14.38 -23.70 6.10
N PHE A 65 13.71 -23.79 4.94
CA PHE A 65 12.26 -23.75 4.85
C PHE A 65 11.57 -24.98 5.44
N GLN A 66 12.19 -26.15 5.32
CA GLN A 66 11.66 -27.38 5.91
C GLN A 66 11.83 -27.39 7.44
N GLU A 67 13.00 -26.92 7.93
CA GLU A 67 13.25 -26.74 9.36
C GLU A 67 12.29 -25.74 9.99
N MET A 68 12.08 -24.59 9.37
CA MET A 68 11.11 -23.59 9.83
C MET A 68 9.68 -24.14 9.87
N GLY A 69 9.27 -24.97 8.93
CA GLY A 69 7.98 -25.65 8.93
C GLY A 69 7.78 -26.60 10.12
N SER A 70 8.84 -27.30 10.53
CA SER A 70 8.82 -28.17 11.72
C SER A 70 8.76 -27.38 13.03
N ASP A 71 9.48 -26.27 13.11
CA ASP A 71 9.47 -25.37 14.27
C ASP A 71 8.10 -24.70 14.46
N ILE A 72 7.45 -24.25 13.38
CA ILE A 72 6.09 -23.72 13.43
C ILE A 72 5.08 -24.76 13.93
N SER A 73 5.25 -26.02 13.51
CA SER A 73 4.39 -27.12 13.96
C SER A 73 4.55 -27.40 15.46
N ALA A 74 5.78 -27.35 15.98
CA ALA A 74 6.08 -27.50 17.40
C ALA A 74 5.47 -26.35 18.24
N VAL A 75 5.53 -25.11 17.73
CA VAL A 75 4.91 -23.93 18.41
C VAL A 75 3.40 -24.06 18.51
N LYS A 76 2.71 -24.65 17.53
CA LYS A 76 1.25 -24.88 17.57
C LYS A 76 0.80 -25.76 18.74
N GLU A 77 1.67 -26.62 19.25
CA GLU A 77 1.39 -27.49 20.38
C GLU A 77 1.61 -26.84 21.74
N MET A 78 2.30 -25.69 21.80
CA MET A 78 2.77 -25.06 23.03
C MET A 78 1.73 -24.26 23.82
N GLY A 79 0.51 -24.13 23.39
CA GLY A 79 -0.51 -23.57 24.26
C GLY A 79 -1.47 -22.55 23.63
N LYS A 80 -2.64 -22.45 24.27
CA LYS A 80 -3.80 -21.71 23.74
C LYS A 80 -3.97 -20.29 24.31
N ASP A 81 -3.17 -19.89 25.30
CA ASP A 81 -3.25 -18.54 25.86
C ASP A 81 -2.31 -17.58 25.15
N LEU A 82 -2.86 -16.87 24.17
CA LEU A 82 -2.14 -15.87 23.39
C LEU A 82 -2.10 -14.49 24.05
N SER A 83 -2.69 -14.32 25.24
CA SER A 83 -2.70 -13.02 25.94
C SER A 83 -1.31 -12.54 26.35
N SER A 84 -0.35 -13.46 26.54
CA SER A 84 1.06 -13.14 26.76
C SER A 84 1.72 -12.39 25.60
N LEU A 85 1.11 -12.42 24.40
CA LEU A 85 1.60 -11.69 23.22
C LEU A 85 1.17 -10.21 23.18
N HIS A 86 0.20 -9.77 24.00
CA HIS A 86 -0.26 -8.38 24.00
C HIS A 86 0.84 -7.33 24.20
N PRO A 87 1.82 -7.50 25.14
CA PRO A 87 2.92 -6.55 25.28
C PRO A 87 3.79 -6.44 24.03
N TYR A 88 4.02 -7.55 23.34
CA TYR A 88 4.79 -7.57 22.07
C TYR A 88 4.00 -6.92 20.95
N ALA A 89 2.72 -7.24 20.82
CA ALA A 89 1.83 -6.61 19.84
C ALA A 89 1.79 -5.09 20.03
N PHE A 90 1.65 -4.63 21.27
CA PHE A 90 1.68 -3.21 21.60
C PHE A 90 3.03 -2.57 21.24
N ALA A 91 4.16 -3.19 21.62
CA ALA A 91 5.49 -2.62 21.36
C ALA A 91 5.77 -2.49 19.85
N HIS A 92 5.49 -3.53 19.06
CA HIS A 92 5.68 -3.50 17.63
C HIS A 92 4.74 -2.51 16.93
N ALA A 93 3.47 -2.47 17.33
CA ALA A 93 2.53 -1.51 16.76
C ALA A 93 2.87 -0.06 17.16
N ALA A 94 3.37 0.19 18.38
CA ALA A 94 3.75 1.51 18.81
C ALA A 94 4.90 2.08 17.96
N VAL A 95 5.93 1.29 17.68
CA VAL A 95 7.04 1.68 16.79
C VAL A 95 6.51 1.98 15.38
N ALA A 96 5.67 1.11 14.83
CA ALA A 96 5.12 1.30 13.49
C ALA A 96 4.16 2.51 13.41
N VAL A 97 3.42 2.81 14.49
CA VAL A 97 2.60 4.04 14.59
C VAL A 97 3.50 5.27 14.62
N GLU A 98 4.58 5.25 15.40
CA GLU A 98 5.54 6.36 15.46
C GLU A 98 6.14 6.63 14.08
N GLU A 99 6.65 5.60 13.39
CA GLU A 99 7.15 5.69 12.01
C GLU A 99 6.10 6.31 11.06
N MET A 100 4.85 5.85 11.15
CA MET A 100 3.78 6.38 10.32
C MET A 100 3.45 7.85 10.65
N MET A 101 3.51 8.25 11.90
CA MET A 101 3.27 9.63 12.34
C MET A 101 4.39 10.58 11.96
N GLU A 102 5.64 10.12 11.88
CA GLU A 102 6.77 10.92 11.38
C GLU A 102 6.54 11.42 9.96
N HIS A 103 5.84 10.64 9.12
CA HIS A 103 5.51 11.01 7.74
C HIS A 103 4.17 11.77 7.59
N SER A 104 3.49 12.09 8.69
CA SER A 104 2.21 12.81 8.67
C SER A 104 2.28 14.19 7.99
N HIS A 105 3.42 14.86 8.08
CA HIS A 105 3.67 16.17 7.47
C HIS A 105 3.63 16.15 5.93
N SER A 106 3.89 15.00 5.31
CA SER A 106 3.87 14.81 3.85
C SER A 106 2.44 14.76 3.30
N VAL A 107 1.47 14.32 4.12
CA VAL A 107 0.09 14.10 3.67
C VAL A 107 -0.55 15.31 2.97
N PRO A 108 -0.47 16.56 3.50
CA PRO A 108 -1.07 17.71 2.83
C PRO A 108 -0.25 18.26 1.65
N VAL A 109 0.99 17.78 1.45
CA VAL A 109 1.91 18.33 0.45
C VAL A 109 1.84 17.50 -0.82
N TYR A 110 1.13 18.00 -1.84
CA TYR A 110 0.89 17.28 -3.09
C TYR A 110 2.19 16.84 -3.79
N GLU A 111 3.23 17.66 -3.76
CA GLU A 111 4.51 17.42 -4.45
C GLU A 111 5.46 16.50 -3.67
N ASP A 112 5.15 16.12 -2.43
CA ASP A 112 6.03 15.28 -1.61
C ASP A 112 5.86 13.78 -1.91
N TRP A 113 6.22 13.36 -3.12
CA TRP A 113 6.17 11.97 -3.56
C TRP A 113 7.02 11.02 -2.68
N PRO A 114 8.26 11.41 -2.29
CA PRO A 114 9.05 10.57 -1.38
C PRO A 114 8.38 10.39 -0.01
N GLY A 115 7.77 11.44 0.52
CA GLY A 115 7.06 11.37 1.80
C GLY A 115 5.80 10.49 1.72
N HIS A 116 5.04 10.55 0.62
CA HIS A 116 3.91 9.64 0.39
C HIS A 116 4.36 8.18 0.28
N HIS A 117 5.50 7.93 -0.39
CA HIS A 117 6.07 6.59 -0.46
C HIS A 117 6.50 6.08 0.93
N ALA A 118 7.17 6.92 1.72
CA ALA A 118 7.57 6.57 3.09
C ALA A 118 6.35 6.29 3.98
N LEU A 119 5.30 7.11 3.90
CA LEU A 119 4.02 6.86 4.58
C LEU A 119 3.40 5.51 4.19
N ARG A 120 3.46 5.15 2.90
CA ARG A 120 2.99 3.85 2.40
C ARG A 120 3.75 2.69 3.04
N ILE A 121 5.06 2.77 3.14
CA ILE A 121 5.90 1.74 3.76
C ILE A 121 5.59 1.63 5.26
N ALA A 122 5.56 2.74 5.99
CA ALA A 122 5.22 2.76 7.40
C ALA A 122 3.82 2.19 7.67
N GLY A 123 2.83 2.53 6.82
CA GLY A 123 1.49 1.95 6.90
C GLY A 123 1.48 0.42 6.69
N LYS A 124 2.33 -0.12 5.79
CA LYS A 124 2.51 -1.57 5.62
C LYS A 124 3.11 -2.21 6.88
N HIS A 125 4.12 -1.59 7.49
CA HIS A 125 4.73 -2.09 8.72
C HIS A 125 3.68 -2.19 9.83
N LEU A 126 2.86 -1.15 10.02
CA LEU A 126 1.78 -1.19 11.01
C LEU A 126 0.78 -2.31 10.71
N ARG A 127 0.32 -2.44 9.47
CA ARG A 127 -0.63 -3.51 9.11
C ARG A 127 -0.04 -4.89 9.36
N TYR A 128 1.20 -5.15 8.95
CA TYR A 128 1.85 -6.45 9.15
C TYR A 128 2.06 -6.77 10.63
N ALA A 129 2.40 -5.76 11.44
CA ALA A 129 2.46 -5.93 12.89
C ALA A 129 1.10 -6.37 13.46
N LEU A 130 0.00 -5.73 13.05
CA LEU A 130 -1.34 -6.13 13.51
C LEU A 130 -1.75 -7.51 12.99
N GLU A 131 -1.48 -7.83 11.74
CA GLU A 131 -1.78 -9.14 11.15
C GLU A 131 -1.04 -10.28 11.87
N ALA A 132 0.22 -10.05 12.25
CA ALA A 132 1.02 -11.05 12.98
C ALA A 132 0.43 -11.39 14.35
N PHE A 133 -0.16 -10.42 15.04
CA PHE A 133 -0.69 -10.61 16.39
C PHE A 133 -2.22 -10.73 16.46
N ARG A 134 -2.94 -10.68 15.34
CA ARG A 134 -4.41 -10.60 15.32
C ARG A 134 -5.10 -11.75 16.05
N GLU A 135 -4.52 -12.95 16.06
CA GLU A 135 -5.08 -14.13 16.73
C GLU A 135 -5.07 -14.01 18.27
N ALA A 136 -4.27 -13.09 18.82
CA ALA A 136 -4.26 -12.82 20.26
C ALA A 136 -5.45 -11.95 20.73
N TYR A 137 -6.25 -11.42 19.78
CA TYR A 137 -7.38 -10.52 20.08
C TYR A 137 -8.71 -11.19 19.69
N PRO A 138 -9.77 -11.09 20.55
CA PRO A 138 -11.05 -11.77 20.33
C PRO A 138 -11.74 -11.40 18.99
N ASP A 139 -11.65 -10.14 18.58
CA ASP A 139 -12.20 -9.62 17.32
C ASP A 139 -11.21 -9.65 16.16
N ARG A 140 -10.00 -10.21 16.38
CA ARG A 140 -8.92 -10.36 15.41
C ARG A 140 -8.50 -9.04 14.76
N LEU A 141 -8.74 -7.92 15.43
CA LEU A 141 -8.43 -6.57 14.96
C LEU A 141 -9.03 -6.25 13.56
N ASN A 142 -10.18 -6.85 13.25
CA ASN A 142 -10.75 -6.78 11.90
C ASN A 142 -11.11 -5.35 11.48
N ASP A 143 -11.65 -4.54 12.39
CA ASP A 143 -12.02 -3.16 12.08
C ASP A 143 -10.78 -2.28 11.86
N GLU A 144 -9.76 -2.45 12.69
CA GLU A 144 -8.48 -1.72 12.59
C GLU A 144 -7.75 -2.07 11.28
N LEU A 145 -7.68 -3.36 10.96
CA LEU A 145 -7.08 -3.84 9.71
C LEU A 145 -7.84 -3.35 8.48
N LYS A 146 -9.19 -3.29 8.53
CA LYS A 146 -10.00 -2.74 7.45
C LYS A 146 -9.75 -1.26 7.22
N VAL A 147 -9.62 -0.48 8.30
CA VAL A 147 -9.33 0.96 8.23
C VAL A 147 -7.94 1.19 7.62
N LEU A 148 -6.91 0.48 8.10
CA LEU A 148 -5.56 0.58 7.58
C LEU A 148 -5.47 0.13 6.12
N LYS A 149 -6.17 -0.96 5.76
CA LYS A 149 -6.24 -1.41 4.37
C LYS A 149 -6.82 -0.31 3.48
N GLY A 150 -7.92 0.33 3.88
CA GLY A 150 -8.52 1.40 3.10
C GLY A 150 -7.59 2.60 2.89
N LEU A 151 -6.74 2.94 3.87
CA LEU A 151 -5.70 3.96 3.68
C LEU A 151 -4.62 3.48 2.72
N GLN A 152 -4.16 2.24 2.88
CA GLN A 152 -3.11 1.65 2.05
C GLN A 152 -3.53 1.49 0.59
N ASP A 153 -4.78 1.17 0.32
CA ASP A 153 -5.30 1.10 -1.05
C ASP A 153 -5.13 2.46 -1.74
N VAL A 154 -5.48 3.57 -1.06
CA VAL A 154 -5.31 4.92 -1.60
C VAL A 154 -3.84 5.30 -1.81
N VAL A 155 -2.98 5.05 -0.81
CA VAL A 155 -1.55 5.40 -0.90
C VAL A 155 -0.82 4.48 -1.90
N GLY A 156 -1.29 3.24 -2.06
CA GLY A 156 -0.81 2.31 -3.07
C GLY A 156 -1.09 2.79 -4.47
N GLU A 157 -2.35 3.11 -4.79
CA GLU A 157 -2.74 3.66 -6.09
C GLU A 157 -2.04 4.99 -6.39
N LEU A 158 -1.85 5.85 -5.37
CA LEU A 158 -1.10 7.11 -5.50
C LEU A 158 0.35 6.83 -5.92
N HIS A 159 1.00 5.88 -5.26
CA HIS A 159 2.36 5.47 -5.59
C HIS A 159 2.46 4.87 -7.00
N ASP A 160 1.47 4.09 -7.42
CA ASP A 160 1.45 3.53 -8.77
C ASP A 160 1.37 4.64 -9.83
N CYS A 161 0.61 5.71 -9.57
CA CYS A 161 0.62 6.92 -10.42
C CYS A 161 2.01 7.59 -10.43
N ASP A 162 2.66 7.72 -9.26
CA ASP A 162 4.01 8.30 -9.15
C ASP A 162 5.04 7.52 -9.96
N VAL A 163 5.02 6.18 -9.89
CA VAL A 163 5.89 5.29 -10.66
C VAL A 163 5.68 5.49 -12.16
N TRP A 164 4.44 5.57 -12.61
CA TRP A 164 4.14 5.81 -14.02
C TRP A 164 4.61 7.19 -14.48
N LEU A 165 4.31 8.26 -13.75
CA LEU A 165 4.70 9.62 -14.10
C LEU A 165 6.23 9.78 -14.17
N GLN A 166 6.98 9.06 -13.33
CA GLN A 166 8.45 9.02 -13.38
C GLN A 166 8.98 8.21 -14.58
N ARG A 167 8.25 7.21 -15.03
CA ARG A 167 8.66 6.32 -16.12
C ARG A 167 8.37 6.91 -17.52
N LEU A 168 7.27 7.67 -17.67
CA LEU A 168 6.82 8.18 -18.96
C LEU A 168 7.91 8.95 -19.76
N PRO A 169 8.77 9.79 -19.15
CA PRO A 169 9.84 10.46 -19.88
C PRO A 169 10.81 9.48 -20.57
N GLY A 170 11.20 8.39 -19.90
CA GLY A 170 12.04 7.36 -20.52
C GLY A 170 11.34 6.60 -21.64
N LEU A 171 10.04 6.35 -21.51
CA LEU A 171 9.26 5.70 -22.57
C LEU A 171 9.17 6.53 -23.85
N ARG A 172 9.25 7.86 -23.79
CA ARG A 172 9.30 8.72 -24.99
C ARG A 172 10.54 8.45 -25.84
N GLU A 173 11.64 8.10 -25.19
CA GLU A 173 12.90 7.77 -25.89
C GLU A 173 12.88 6.32 -26.39
N GLU A 174 12.34 5.38 -25.60
CA GLU A 174 12.28 3.96 -25.93
C GLU A 174 11.23 3.63 -27.01
N ALA A 175 10.11 4.37 -27.04
CA ALA A 175 8.97 4.12 -27.91
C ALA A 175 8.48 5.40 -28.65
N PRO A 176 9.27 5.97 -29.56
CA PRO A 176 8.90 7.23 -30.25
C PRO A 176 7.63 7.13 -31.10
N LEU A 177 7.19 5.93 -31.44
CA LEU A 177 5.93 5.69 -32.15
C LEU A 177 4.70 5.69 -31.23
N ALA A 178 4.89 5.72 -29.92
CA ALA A 178 3.82 5.69 -28.93
C ALA A 178 3.57 7.06 -28.28
N ILE A 179 4.07 8.17 -28.82
CA ILE A 179 4.01 9.50 -28.19
C ILE A 179 2.56 9.90 -27.85
N ALA A 180 1.60 9.69 -28.76
CA ALA A 180 0.20 10.01 -28.50
C ALA A 180 -0.35 9.25 -27.27
N ALA A 181 -0.02 7.97 -27.15
CA ALA A 181 -0.39 7.16 -26.00
C ALA A 181 0.29 7.64 -24.71
N ILE A 182 1.57 8.01 -24.77
CA ILE A 182 2.34 8.51 -23.63
C ILE A 182 1.75 9.83 -23.11
N ASP A 183 1.37 10.76 -24.01
CA ASP A 183 0.74 12.03 -23.64
C ASP A 183 -0.61 11.81 -22.95
N ARG A 184 -1.40 10.87 -23.46
CA ARG A 184 -2.66 10.50 -22.83
C ARG A 184 -2.44 9.82 -21.47
N LEU A 185 -1.49 8.88 -21.35
CA LEU A 185 -1.12 8.27 -20.07
C LEU A 185 -0.71 9.31 -19.04
N GLN A 186 0.12 10.28 -19.44
CA GLN A 186 0.51 11.37 -18.55
C GLN A 186 -0.72 12.11 -18.01
N SER A 187 -1.64 12.50 -18.89
CA SER A 187 -2.87 13.21 -18.50
C SER A 187 -3.74 12.38 -17.56
N VAL A 188 -3.89 11.09 -17.84
CA VAL A 188 -4.68 10.15 -17.02
C VAL A 188 -4.05 10.00 -15.62
N PHE A 189 -2.75 9.73 -15.54
CA PHE A 189 -2.08 9.53 -14.25
C PHE A 189 -1.99 10.81 -13.43
N GLU A 190 -1.79 11.97 -14.03
CA GLU A 190 -1.84 13.26 -13.34
C GLU A 190 -3.24 13.55 -12.76
N ALA A 191 -4.29 13.30 -13.53
CA ALA A 191 -5.67 13.47 -13.05
C ALA A 191 -5.97 12.51 -11.90
N ARG A 192 -5.64 11.22 -12.08
CA ARG A 192 -5.86 10.19 -11.05
C ARG A 192 -5.08 10.48 -9.77
N ARG A 193 -3.82 10.92 -9.91
CA ARG A 193 -2.98 11.29 -8.76
C ARG A 193 -3.58 12.43 -7.96
N ARG A 194 -4.15 13.47 -8.61
CA ARG A 194 -4.83 14.58 -7.92
C ARG A 194 -6.03 14.09 -7.11
N GLU A 195 -6.86 13.24 -7.70
CA GLU A 195 -8.01 12.66 -7.01
C GLU A 195 -7.60 11.81 -5.79
N LEU A 196 -6.57 10.98 -5.96
CA LEU A 196 -6.07 10.11 -4.90
C LEU A 196 -5.43 10.89 -3.76
N HIS A 197 -4.71 11.98 -4.07
CA HIS A 197 -4.16 12.84 -3.04
C HIS A 197 -5.27 13.51 -2.20
N VAL A 198 -6.34 14.00 -2.81
CA VAL A 198 -7.49 14.52 -2.06
C VAL A 198 -8.07 13.44 -1.14
N LYS A 199 -8.27 12.22 -1.65
CA LYS A 199 -8.76 11.08 -0.86
C LYS A 199 -7.80 10.71 0.29
N LEU A 200 -6.48 10.79 0.05
CA LEU A 200 -5.48 10.55 1.10
C LEU A 200 -5.61 11.57 2.23
N VAL A 201 -5.67 12.87 1.89
CA VAL A 201 -5.83 13.95 2.87
C VAL A 201 -7.11 13.77 3.69
N GLU A 202 -8.25 13.51 3.03
CA GLU A 202 -9.53 13.29 3.70
C GLU A 202 -9.48 12.10 4.65
N ARG A 203 -8.97 10.94 4.19
CA ARG A 203 -8.86 9.73 5.04
C ARG A 203 -7.93 9.95 6.22
N TRP A 204 -6.77 10.56 5.98
CA TRP A 204 -5.83 10.88 7.05
C TRP A 204 -6.47 11.79 8.09
N TYR A 205 -7.15 12.85 7.65
CA TYR A 205 -7.84 13.77 8.54
C TYR A 205 -8.90 13.06 9.39
N CYS A 206 -9.71 12.18 8.80
CA CYS A 206 -10.67 11.36 9.55
C CYS A 206 -9.97 10.48 10.60
N LEU A 207 -8.86 9.81 10.27
CA LEU A 207 -8.09 9.00 11.21
C LEU A 207 -7.58 9.82 12.41
N MET A 208 -7.10 11.04 12.14
CA MET A 208 -6.60 11.93 13.20
C MET A 208 -7.73 12.45 14.08
N GLN A 209 -8.84 12.87 13.50
CA GLN A 209 -10.03 13.34 14.23
C GLN A 209 -10.60 12.24 15.13
N GLU A 210 -10.70 11.03 14.65
CA GLU A 210 -11.17 9.86 15.39
C GLU A 210 -10.16 9.33 16.42
N ARG A 211 -8.96 9.91 16.47
CA ARG A 211 -7.86 9.48 17.33
C ARG A 211 -7.55 7.97 17.15
N PHE A 212 -7.61 7.52 15.89
CA PHE A 212 -7.50 6.10 15.54
C PHE A 212 -6.23 5.46 16.12
N MET A 213 -5.08 6.08 15.95
CA MET A 213 -3.79 5.53 16.43
C MET A 213 -3.77 5.38 17.96
N TYR A 214 -4.35 6.35 18.68
CA TYR A 214 -4.47 6.27 20.13
C TYR A 214 -5.39 5.11 20.57
N ARG A 215 -6.58 5.00 19.94
CA ARG A 215 -7.55 3.92 20.26
C ARG A 215 -6.97 2.54 19.92
N LEU A 216 -6.25 2.43 18.82
CA LEU A 216 -5.55 1.21 18.43
C LEU A 216 -4.54 0.80 19.49
N LEU A 217 -3.63 1.69 19.90
CA LEU A 217 -2.61 1.38 20.89
C LEU A 217 -3.22 1.08 22.27
N ASP A 218 -4.31 1.74 22.66
CA ASP A 218 -5.02 1.45 23.91
C ASP A 218 -5.68 0.06 23.89
N LYS A 219 -6.29 -0.31 22.78
CA LYS A 219 -6.85 -1.65 22.54
C LYS A 219 -5.78 -2.74 22.63
N LEU A 220 -4.61 -2.52 22.03
CA LEU A 220 -3.51 -3.49 22.02
C LEU A 220 -2.92 -3.75 23.42
N LYS A 221 -3.07 -2.82 24.37
CA LYS A 221 -2.69 -3.03 25.77
C LYS A 221 -3.59 -4.05 26.51
N GLY A 222 -4.63 -4.56 25.86
CA GLY A 222 -5.60 -5.48 26.49
C GLY A 222 -6.49 -4.80 27.54
N ARG A 223 -6.49 -3.46 27.63
CA ARG A 223 -7.44 -2.73 28.47
C ARG A 223 -8.78 -2.67 27.74
N ARG A 224 -9.85 -3.15 28.37
CA ARG A 224 -11.22 -2.93 27.89
C ARG A 224 -11.41 -1.42 27.73
N SER A 225 -11.73 -0.98 26.52
CA SER A 225 -12.09 0.41 26.26
C SER A 225 -13.22 0.80 27.21
N VAL A 226 -12.98 1.79 28.07
CA VAL A 226 -14.07 2.46 28.75
C VAL A 226 -14.90 3.11 27.65
N GLU A 227 -16.16 2.73 27.53
CA GLU A 227 -17.12 3.27 26.57
C GLU A 227 -17.04 4.79 26.58
N THR A 228 -16.38 5.39 25.59
CA THR A 228 -16.48 6.83 25.39
C THR A 228 -17.81 7.09 24.73
N CYS A 229 -18.65 7.82 25.47
CA CYS A 229 -19.95 8.34 25.07
C CYS A 229 -19.95 8.82 23.61
N PRO A 230 -20.92 8.42 22.77
CA PRO A 230 -20.98 8.85 21.39
C PRO A 230 -21.23 10.37 21.34
N VAL A 231 -20.22 11.12 20.94
CA VAL A 231 -20.43 12.52 20.58
C VAL A 231 -21.32 12.52 19.32
N LYS A 232 -22.57 12.93 19.46
CA LYS A 232 -23.48 13.14 18.34
C LYS A 232 -22.84 14.12 17.37
N VAL A 233 -22.47 13.63 16.19
CA VAL A 233 -22.05 14.47 15.07
C VAL A 233 -23.27 15.27 14.62
N ALA A 234 -23.28 16.55 14.96
CA ALA A 234 -24.22 17.49 14.38
C ALA A 234 -23.88 17.64 12.88
N GLN A 235 -24.86 17.33 12.02
CA GLN A 235 -24.76 17.62 10.60
C GLN A 235 -24.60 19.12 10.40
N VAL A 236 -23.43 19.57 10.02
CA VAL A 236 -23.24 20.92 9.48
C VAL A 236 -23.39 20.83 7.96
N ARG A 237 -24.60 21.17 7.49
CA ARG A 237 -24.82 21.60 6.11
C ARG A 237 -24.28 23.02 6.00
N GLY A 238 -23.42 23.29 5.04
CA GLY A 238 -23.07 24.65 4.67
C GLY A 238 -21.58 24.88 4.45
N THR A 239 -21.22 24.96 3.21
CA THR A 239 -19.98 25.45 2.63
C THR A 239 -19.55 26.78 3.26
N THR A 240 -18.32 26.88 3.77
CA THR A 240 -17.58 28.14 3.74
C THR A 240 -16.09 27.86 3.82
N LEU A 241 -15.37 28.18 2.75
CA LEU A 241 -13.92 28.28 2.68
C LEU A 241 -13.45 29.33 3.68
N ILE A 242 -12.68 28.95 4.69
CA ILE A 242 -11.96 29.89 5.54
C ILE A 242 -10.51 29.90 5.09
N GLY A 243 -10.10 31.04 4.53
CA GLY A 243 -8.73 31.30 4.14
C GLY A 243 -7.85 31.43 5.38
N PHE A 244 -6.70 30.81 5.30
CA PHE A 244 -5.61 31.01 6.23
C PHE A 244 -4.80 32.26 5.83
N LYS A 245 -4.63 33.15 6.80
CA LYS A 245 -3.59 34.17 6.77
C LYS A 245 -2.32 33.60 7.40
#